data_9815d65eaf75cd21e471a84657e8a969
#
_entry.id   9815d65eaf75cd21e471a84657e8a969
#
_cell.length_a   1.000
_cell.length_b   1.000
_cell.length_c   1.000
_cell.angle_alpha   90.00
_cell.angle_beta   90.00
_cell.angle_gamma   90.00
#
_symmetry.space_group_name_H-M   'P 1'
#
loop_
_entity.id
_entity.type
_entity.pdbx_description
1 polymer ?
#
loop_
_entity_poly.entity_id
_entity_poly.type
_entity_poly.pdbx_seq_one_letter_code
_entity_poly.pdbx_strand_id
1 'polypeptide(L)'
;VTMNWVDFSPAALEYFHESATPNDYFIGGLSGPGYMYPNNIPKDRFPILMDEAKKLMGVLDEHVMEIMDNSAADGNVGNAELFKETVDAYYEAFPDVLGFLNGYGPARTRDLRDSRPMISYDYYIDPKRPREEVTADLNELIALNSKLPYFLLVHVRESNDVNSLVTVVENLEGPVEVVAIDEFLKLAASKKTYKTRFRQADDPVHFKGY
;
A
#
# COMPACT_ATOMS: atom_id res chain seq x y z
N VAL A 1 4.15 -11.68 0.14
CA VAL A 1 4.23 -13.07 -0.37
C VAL A 1 5.42 -13.22 -1.31
N THR A 2 5.71 -12.21 -2.10
CA THR A 2 6.84 -12.22 -3.05
C THR A 2 8.21 -12.38 -2.37
N MET A 3 8.43 -11.79 -1.21
CA MET A 3 9.72 -11.89 -0.52
C MET A 3 10.13 -13.34 -0.21
N ASN A 4 9.19 -14.20 0.15
CA ASN A 4 9.46 -15.61 0.41
C ASN A 4 9.81 -16.43 -0.84
N TRP A 5 9.63 -15.88 -2.03
CA TRP A 5 10.01 -16.56 -3.27
C TRP A 5 11.50 -16.72 -3.43
N VAL A 6 12.31 -15.96 -2.68
CA VAL A 6 13.76 -16.19 -2.59
C VAL A 6 14.06 -17.66 -2.30
N ASP A 7 13.30 -18.25 -1.37
CA ASP A 7 13.49 -19.64 -0.95
C ASP A 7 12.65 -20.64 -1.74
N PHE A 8 11.41 -20.27 -2.10
CA PHE A 8 10.45 -21.20 -2.68
C PHE A 8 10.47 -21.25 -4.21
N SER A 9 10.80 -20.15 -4.86
CA SER A 9 10.76 -20.05 -6.31
C SER A 9 11.74 -19.01 -6.87
N PRO A 10 13.05 -19.20 -6.67
CA PRO A 10 14.05 -18.24 -7.15
C PRO A 10 14.00 -18.04 -8.67
N ALA A 11 13.71 -19.10 -9.44
CA ALA A 11 13.56 -19.00 -10.89
C ALA A 11 12.37 -18.10 -11.32
N ALA A 12 11.31 -18.03 -10.53
CA ALA A 12 10.21 -17.11 -10.81
C ALA A 12 10.62 -15.65 -10.53
N LEU A 13 11.38 -15.41 -9.47
CA LEU A 13 11.94 -14.08 -9.19
C LEU A 13 12.88 -13.64 -10.30
N GLU A 14 13.81 -14.50 -10.72
CA GLU A 14 14.72 -14.24 -11.83
C GLU A 14 13.92 -13.86 -13.09
N TYR A 15 12.90 -14.64 -13.44
CA TYR A 15 12.03 -14.33 -14.57
C TYR A 15 11.38 -12.95 -14.48
N PHE A 16 10.81 -12.60 -13.33
CA PHE A 16 10.17 -11.29 -13.15
C PHE A 16 11.17 -10.14 -13.22
N HIS A 17 12.36 -10.31 -12.63
CA HIS A 17 13.40 -9.29 -12.71
C HIS A 17 13.97 -9.13 -14.13
N GLU A 18 14.18 -10.23 -14.86
CA GLU A 18 14.66 -10.19 -16.24
C GLU A 18 13.62 -9.62 -17.22
N SER A 19 12.34 -9.86 -16.96
CA SER A 19 11.24 -9.36 -17.79
C SER A 19 10.76 -7.96 -17.43
N ALA A 20 11.26 -7.40 -16.32
CA ALA A 20 10.88 -6.08 -15.85
C ALA A 20 11.25 -4.97 -16.85
N THR A 21 10.37 -4.00 -16.95
CA THR A 21 10.55 -2.78 -17.76
C THR A 21 10.82 -1.58 -16.84
N PRO A 22 11.20 -0.40 -17.38
CA PRO A 22 11.32 0.81 -16.58
C PRO A 22 10.03 1.27 -15.87
N ASN A 23 8.88 0.67 -16.23
CA ASN A 23 7.58 0.97 -15.61
C ASN A 23 7.23 0.00 -14.47
N ASP A 24 8.04 -1.04 -14.26
CA ASP A 24 7.84 -2.02 -13.19
C ASP A 24 8.62 -1.61 -11.94
N TYR A 25 7.98 -1.68 -10.78
CA TYR A 25 8.60 -1.40 -9.50
C TYR A 25 8.24 -2.51 -8.50
N PHE A 26 9.25 -3.20 -7.98
CA PHE A 26 9.05 -4.25 -6.98
C PHE A 26 8.99 -3.66 -5.57
N ILE A 27 8.06 -4.18 -4.76
CA ILE A 27 7.84 -3.73 -3.38
C ILE A 27 7.82 -4.91 -2.43
N GLY A 28 8.35 -4.71 -1.24
CA GLY A 28 8.29 -5.67 -0.14
C GLY A 28 6.87 -5.83 0.41
N GLY A 29 6.43 -7.02 0.61
CA GLY A 29 5.09 -7.31 1.12
C GLY A 29 4.89 -8.78 1.48
N LEU A 30 3.81 -9.12 2.20
CA LEU A 30 2.80 -8.25 2.84
C LEU A 30 3.07 -8.18 4.34
N SER A 31 3.34 -7.00 4.84
CA SER A 31 3.47 -6.69 6.27
C SER A 31 4.74 -7.18 6.97
N GLY A 32 5.49 -8.10 6.39
CA GLY A 32 6.65 -8.72 7.01
C GLY A 32 7.33 -9.70 6.06
N PRO A 33 8.10 -10.68 6.55
CA PRO A 33 8.79 -11.66 5.71
C PRO A 33 7.82 -12.53 4.89
N GLY A 34 6.55 -12.48 5.22
CA GLY A 34 5.44 -13.13 4.56
C GLY A 34 4.13 -12.51 4.99
N TYR A 35 3.02 -13.17 4.65
CA TYR A 35 1.67 -12.69 4.94
C TYR A 35 1.39 -12.69 6.45
N MET A 36 1.23 -11.49 7.04
CA MET A 36 0.94 -11.33 8.46
C MET A 36 0.01 -10.13 8.73
N TYR A 37 -0.64 -10.13 9.90
CA TYR A 37 -1.47 -9.04 10.38
C TYR A 37 -0.80 -8.34 11.56
N PRO A 38 -0.13 -7.20 11.33
CA PRO A 38 0.76 -6.59 12.30
C PRO A 38 0.10 -6.15 13.60
N ASN A 39 -1.17 -5.69 13.58
CA ASN A 39 -1.87 -5.28 14.80
C ASN A 39 -2.07 -6.45 15.81
N ASN A 40 -1.98 -7.70 15.36
CA ASN A 40 -2.15 -8.91 16.19
C ASN A 40 -0.83 -9.64 16.48
N ILE A 41 0.30 -9.16 15.97
CA ILE A 41 1.59 -9.79 16.26
C ILE A 41 2.02 -9.45 17.70
N PRO A 42 2.42 -10.45 18.51
CA PRO A 42 2.97 -10.18 19.83
C PRO A 42 4.19 -9.26 19.78
N LYS A 43 4.25 -8.30 20.71
CA LYS A 43 5.28 -7.24 20.70
C LYS A 43 6.72 -7.79 20.75
N ASP A 44 6.94 -8.93 21.41
CA ASP A 44 8.23 -9.61 21.49
C ASP A 44 8.62 -10.33 20.20
N ARG A 45 7.66 -10.63 19.33
CA ARG A 45 7.88 -11.30 18.05
C ARG A 45 8.05 -10.33 16.89
N PHE A 46 7.45 -9.17 16.99
CA PHE A 46 7.45 -8.18 15.91
C PHE A 46 8.88 -7.81 15.43
N PRO A 47 9.85 -7.47 16.30
CA PRO A 47 11.21 -7.15 15.87
C PRO A 47 11.90 -8.29 15.11
N ILE A 48 11.69 -9.52 15.55
CA ILE A 48 12.30 -10.70 14.91
C ILE A 48 11.79 -10.86 13.46
N LEU A 49 10.48 -10.68 13.27
CA LEU A 49 9.87 -10.74 11.93
C LEU A 49 10.33 -9.58 11.06
N MET A 50 10.47 -8.39 11.63
CA MET A 50 10.94 -7.22 10.86
C MET A 50 12.41 -7.36 10.46
N ASP A 51 13.26 -7.94 11.31
CA ASP A 51 14.66 -8.24 10.96
C ASP A 51 14.73 -9.21 9.78
N GLU A 52 13.88 -10.21 9.73
CA GLU A 52 13.81 -11.14 8.61
C GLU A 52 13.29 -10.47 7.33
N ALA A 53 12.21 -9.67 7.44
CA ALA A 53 11.70 -8.90 6.31
C ALA A 53 12.76 -7.95 5.75
N LYS A 54 13.51 -7.27 6.61
CA LYS A 54 14.60 -6.37 6.22
C LYS A 54 15.70 -7.09 5.43
N LYS A 55 16.09 -8.31 5.86
CA LYS A 55 17.06 -9.13 5.12
C LYS A 55 16.54 -9.48 3.72
N LEU A 56 15.29 -9.94 3.62
CA LEU A 56 14.68 -10.33 2.36
C LEU A 56 14.57 -9.12 1.42
N MET A 57 14.11 -7.96 1.90
CA MET A 57 14.08 -6.73 1.13
C MET A 57 15.47 -6.32 0.64
N GLY A 58 16.50 -6.49 1.48
CA GLY A 58 17.89 -6.20 1.08
C GLY A 58 18.40 -7.14 -0.03
N VAL A 59 18.02 -8.42 0.00
CA VAL A 59 18.36 -9.38 -1.06
C VAL A 59 17.65 -9.06 -2.37
N LEU A 60 16.40 -8.55 -2.29
CA LEU A 60 15.55 -8.25 -3.44
C LEU A 60 15.71 -6.82 -3.96
N ASP A 61 16.53 -5.99 -3.31
CA ASP A 61 16.68 -4.55 -3.60
C ASP A 61 15.35 -3.78 -3.54
N GLU A 62 14.48 -4.15 -2.59
CA GLU A 62 13.17 -3.54 -2.40
C GLU A 62 13.24 -2.41 -1.37
N HIS A 63 12.71 -1.23 -1.73
CA HIS A 63 12.79 -0.01 -0.91
C HIS A 63 11.44 0.53 -0.46
N VAL A 64 10.36 -0.16 -0.76
CA VAL A 64 9.00 0.18 -0.32
C VAL A 64 8.40 -1.01 0.38
N MET A 65 7.80 -0.82 1.57
CA MET A 65 7.12 -1.87 2.30
C MET A 65 5.61 -1.70 2.17
N GLU A 66 4.95 -2.74 1.67
CA GLU A 66 3.49 -2.83 1.71
C GLU A 66 3.02 -3.52 2.99
N ILE A 67 2.07 -2.90 3.68
CA ILE A 67 1.49 -3.37 4.93
C ILE A 67 0.01 -3.63 4.73
N MET A 68 -0.45 -4.78 5.14
CA MET A 68 -1.86 -5.12 5.19
C MET A 68 -2.22 -5.64 6.58
N ASP A 69 -3.25 -5.06 7.19
CA ASP A 69 -3.83 -5.61 8.41
C ASP A 69 -5.32 -5.90 8.20
N ASN A 70 -5.69 -7.14 8.41
CA ASN A 70 -7.09 -7.59 8.39
C ASN A 70 -7.44 -8.33 9.68
N SER A 71 -6.69 -8.08 10.75
CA SER A 71 -6.85 -8.76 12.05
C SER A 71 -8.20 -8.49 12.72
N ALA A 72 -8.84 -7.37 12.37
CA ALA A 72 -10.16 -7.00 12.87
C ALA A 72 -11.30 -7.42 11.92
N ALA A 73 -11.01 -8.20 10.87
CA ALA A 73 -12.03 -8.62 9.93
C ALA A 73 -12.99 -9.64 10.56
N ASP A 74 -14.27 -9.41 10.30
CA ASP A 74 -15.32 -10.41 10.42
C ASP A 74 -15.75 -10.77 8.99
N GLY A 75 -15.29 -11.93 8.54
CA GLY A 75 -15.41 -12.30 7.13
C GLY A 75 -14.43 -11.52 6.22
N ASN A 76 -14.94 -10.93 5.13
CA ASN A 76 -14.12 -10.23 4.13
C ASN A 76 -14.04 -8.70 4.33
N VAL A 77 -14.59 -8.20 5.41
CA VAL A 77 -14.66 -6.75 5.67
C VAL A 77 -14.01 -6.47 7.01
N GLY A 78 -12.94 -5.75 7.02
CA GLY A 78 -12.24 -5.34 8.23
C GLY A 78 -11.66 -3.95 8.10
N ASN A 79 -11.24 -3.40 9.21
CA ASN A 79 -10.54 -2.13 9.24
C ASN A 79 -9.04 -2.38 9.07
N ALA A 80 -8.48 -2.05 7.92
CA ALA A 80 -7.06 -2.18 7.59
C ALA A 80 -6.20 -1.03 8.15
N GLU A 81 -6.76 -0.17 8.99
CA GLU A 81 -6.01 0.92 9.61
C GLU A 81 -5.07 0.38 10.70
N LEU A 82 -3.91 1.01 10.81
CA LEU A 82 -2.89 0.66 11.78
C LEU A 82 -2.99 1.53 13.04
N PHE A 83 -2.81 0.92 14.19
CA PHE A 83 -2.60 1.64 15.45
C PHE A 83 -1.27 2.38 15.43
N LYS A 84 -1.19 3.48 16.18
CA LYS A 84 0.05 4.28 16.28
C LYS A 84 1.26 3.45 16.66
N GLU A 85 1.10 2.52 17.61
CA GLU A 85 2.18 1.63 18.09
C GLU A 85 2.73 0.76 16.96
N THR A 86 1.85 0.23 16.10
CA THR A 86 2.23 -0.58 14.94
C THR A 86 2.99 0.28 13.93
N VAL A 87 2.50 1.49 13.65
CA VAL A 87 3.18 2.45 12.78
C VAL A 87 4.56 2.82 13.33
N ASP A 88 4.66 3.10 14.64
CA ASP A 88 5.95 3.41 15.31
C ASP A 88 6.96 2.28 15.08
N ALA A 89 6.53 1.01 15.26
CA ALA A 89 7.37 -0.16 15.10
C ALA A 89 7.88 -0.35 13.66
N TYR A 90 7.05 -0.06 12.64
CA TYR A 90 7.51 -0.09 11.24
C TYR A 90 8.54 0.98 10.94
N TYR A 91 8.34 2.20 11.39
CA TYR A 91 9.32 3.28 11.18
C TYR A 91 10.65 3.01 11.88
N GLU A 92 10.63 2.38 13.06
CA GLU A 92 11.82 1.95 13.78
C GLU A 92 12.56 0.82 13.04
N ALA A 93 11.80 -0.18 12.56
CA ALA A 93 12.36 -1.35 11.89
C ALA A 93 13.00 -1.03 10.53
N PHE A 94 12.42 -0.09 9.77
CA PHE A 94 12.82 0.22 8.40
C PHE A 94 13.27 1.68 8.23
N PRO A 95 14.45 2.05 8.74
CA PRO A 95 14.94 3.43 8.63
C PRO A 95 15.31 3.85 7.20
N ASP A 96 15.59 2.90 6.32
CA ASP A 96 16.18 3.15 4.99
C ASP A 96 15.18 3.00 3.84
N VAL A 97 13.90 2.68 4.11
CA VAL A 97 12.87 2.60 3.05
C VAL A 97 12.45 3.98 2.54
N LEU A 98 12.00 4.04 1.31
CA LEU A 98 11.40 5.24 0.72
C LEU A 98 10.06 5.58 1.37
N GLY A 99 9.32 4.58 1.80
CA GLY A 99 8.04 4.76 2.47
C GLY A 99 7.25 3.47 2.59
N PHE A 100 6.01 3.63 3.05
CA PHE A 100 5.10 2.54 3.36
C PHE A 100 3.78 2.72 2.63
N LEU A 101 3.25 1.63 2.09
CA LEU A 101 1.89 1.54 1.59
C LEU A 101 1.07 0.77 2.62
N ASN A 102 -0.16 1.17 2.90
CA ASN A 102 -0.99 0.49 3.89
C ASN A 102 -2.40 0.20 3.39
N GLY A 103 -2.87 -0.97 3.72
CA GLY A 103 -4.19 -1.49 3.39
C GLY A 103 -4.17 -2.34 2.12
N TYR A 104 -5.05 -3.27 2.00
CA TYR A 104 -5.35 -4.00 0.78
C TYR A 104 -6.61 -3.40 0.13
N GLY A 105 -7.60 -3.13 0.98
CA GLY A 105 -8.72 -2.25 0.68
C GLY A 105 -8.47 -0.84 1.22
N PRO A 106 -9.45 0.07 1.04
CA PRO A 106 -9.35 1.44 1.53
C PRO A 106 -9.06 1.52 3.02
N ALA A 107 -8.12 2.39 3.40
CA ALA A 107 -7.76 2.68 4.77
C ALA A 107 -7.39 4.16 4.92
N ARG A 108 -7.24 4.63 6.16
CA ARG A 108 -6.99 6.06 6.42
C ARG A 108 -5.69 6.31 7.20
N THR A 109 -4.88 5.26 7.45
CA THR A 109 -3.58 5.44 8.11
C THR A 109 -2.66 6.26 7.23
N ARG A 110 -2.18 7.40 7.75
CA ARG A 110 -1.26 8.28 7.04
C ARG A 110 -0.30 8.92 8.03
N ASP A 111 0.98 8.93 7.68
CA ASP A 111 2.01 9.58 8.48
C ASP A 111 3.17 10.05 7.59
N LEU A 112 4.06 10.85 8.14
CA LEU A 112 5.31 11.26 7.51
C LEU A 112 6.37 11.47 8.58
N ARG A 113 7.47 10.72 8.50
CA ARG A 113 8.64 10.86 9.38
C ARG A 113 9.92 10.80 8.55
N ASP A 114 10.84 11.70 8.79
CA ASP A 114 12.15 11.72 8.15
C ASP A 114 12.09 11.51 6.62
N SER A 115 11.15 12.19 5.97
CA SER A 115 10.88 12.08 4.52
C SER A 115 10.39 10.70 4.05
N ARG A 116 9.95 9.84 4.95
CA ARG A 116 9.36 8.53 4.67
C ARG A 116 7.85 8.60 4.90
N PRO A 117 7.02 8.70 3.86
CA PRO A 117 5.57 8.73 4.01
C PRO A 117 5.01 7.32 4.23
N MET A 118 3.94 7.24 4.99
CA MET A 118 3.03 6.11 5.05
C MET A 118 1.70 6.53 4.45
N ILE A 119 1.29 5.91 3.36
CA ILE A 119 0.07 6.25 2.63
C ILE A 119 -0.82 5.01 2.53
N SER A 120 -2.07 5.15 2.92
CA SER A 120 -3.06 4.08 2.73
C SER A 120 -3.68 4.14 1.34
N TYR A 121 -4.12 2.98 0.86
CA TYR A 121 -4.97 2.90 -0.31
C TYR A 121 -6.30 3.64 -0.07
N ASP A 122 -6.69 4.44 -1.05
CA ASP A 122 -7.97 5.16 -1.04
C ASP A 122 -9.07 4.33 -1.70
N TYR A 123 -8.69 3.47 -2.64
CA TYR A 123 -9.62 2.70 -3.45
C TYR A 123 -9.07 1.31 -3.78
N TYR A 124 -9.99 0.33 -3.88
CA TYR A 124 -9.72 -1.01 -4.36
C TYR A 124 -10.55 -1.27 -5.62
N ILE A 125 -9.89 -1.59 -6.72
CA ILE A 125 -10.58 -1.92 -7.97
C ILE A 125 -10.99 -3.39 -7.94
N ASP A 126 -12.28 -3.63 -7.67
CA ASP A 126 -12.87 -4.96 -7.79
C ASP A 126 -12.88 -5.36 -9.29
N PRO A 127 -12.29 -6.51 -9.66
CA PRO A 127 -12.26 -6.96 -11.06
C PRO A 127 -13.66 -7.17 -11.67
N LYS A 128 -14.68 -7.36 -10.84
CA LYS A 128 -16.06 -7.57 -11.27
C LYS A 128 -16.87 -6.27 -11.38
N ARG A 129 -16.35 -5.14 -10.87
CA ARG A 129 -17.07 -3.87 -10.92
C ARG A 129 -17.00 -3.26 -12.32
N PRO A 130 -18.09 -2.73 -12.88
CA PRO A 130 -18.10 -2.02 -14.16
C PRO A 130 -17.09 -0.87 -14.16
N ARG A 131 -16.33 -0.72 -15.25
CA ARG A 131 -15.26 0.31 -15.33
C ARG A 131 -15.80 1.73 -15.27
N GLU A 132 -16.98 1.97 -15.79
CA GLU A 132 -17.69 3.25 -15.70
C GLU A 132 -17.97 3.63 -14.25
N GLU A 133 -18.34 2.66 -13.40
CA GLU A 133 -18.57 2.92 -11.98
C GLU A 133 -17.23 3.18 -11.25
N VAL A 134 -16.18 2.41 -11.57
CA VAL A 134 -14.84 2.65 -11.02
C VAL A 134 -14.36 4.05 -11.37
N THR A 135 -14.52 4.47 -12.62
CA THR A 135 -14.16 5.82 -13.08
C THR A 135 -14.94 6.88 -12.34
N ALA A 136 -16.25 6.70 -12.17
CA ALA A 136 -17.10 7.63 -11.45
C ALA A 136 -16.68 7.78 -9.97
N ASP A 137 -16.40 6.66 -9.29
CA ASP A 137 -15.92 6.68 -7.89
C ASP A 137 -14.57 7.42 -7.76
N LEU A 138 -13.63 7.15 -8.66
CA LEU A 138 -12.33 7.82 -8.63
C LEU A 138 -12.45 9.31 -8.91
N ASN A 139 -13.31 9.72 -9.85
CA ASN A 139 -13.59 11.13 -10.13
C ASN A 139 -14.27 11.80 -8.93
N GLU A 140 -15.16 11.12 -8.22
CA GLU A 140 -15.74 11.62 -6.97
C GLU A 140 -14.67 11.83 -5.90
N LEU A 141 -13.76 10.86 -5.70
CA LEU A 141 -12.64 10.99 -4.76
C LEU A 141 -11.74 12.18 -5.10
N ILE A 142 -11.43 12.37 -6.39
CA ILE A 142 -10.64 13.52 -6.87
C ILE A 142 -11.37 14.82 -6.58
N ALA A 143 -12.65 14.91 -6.88
CA ALA A 143 -13.46 16.13 -6.69
C ALA A 143 -13.64 16.51 -5.21
N LEU A 144 -13.74 15.52 -4.31
CA LEU A 144 -13.88 15.73 -2.87
C LEU A 144 -12.59 16.22 -2.21
N ASN A 145 -11.43 16.03 -2.84
CA ASN A 145 -10.13 16.40 -2.28
C ASN A 145 -9.65 17.75 -2.83
N SER A 146 -9.97 18.81 -2.12
CA SER A 146 -9.61 20.20 -2.50
C SER A 146 -8.15 20.58 -2.23
N LYS A 147 -7.40 19.77 -1.46
CA LYS A 147 -5.98 20.00 -1.18
C LYS A 147 -5.11 19.30 -2.20
N LEU A 148 -4.41 20.08 -3.01
CA LEU A 148 -3.52 19.56 -4.07
C LEU A 148 -2.05 19.67 -3.70
N PRO A 149 -1.22 18.69 -4.10
CA PRO A 149 -1.61 17.45 -4.78
C PRO A 149 -2.40 16.51 -3.86
N TYR A 150 -3.41 15.83 -4.40
CA TYR A 150 -4.07 14.71 -3.74
C TYR A 150 -3.33 13.42 -4.11
N PHE A 151 -2.83 12.73 -3.12
CA PHE A 151 -2.10 11.47 -3.28
C PHE A 151 -3.10 10.30 -3.26
N LEU A 152 -3.66 10.00 -4.42
CA LEU A 152 -4.61 8.92 -4.63
C LEU A 152 -3.86 7.61 -4.88
N LEU A 153 -3.90 6.70 -3.91
CA LEU A 153 -3.32 5.37 -4.02
C LEU A 153 -4.43 4.35 -4.28
N VAL A 154 -4.31 3.61 -5.38
CA VAL A 154 -5.33 2.66 -5.84
C VAL A 154 -4.74 1.25 -5.85
N HIS A 155 -5.43 0.30 -5.19
CA HIS A 155 -5.06 -1.11 -5.26
C HIS A 155 -5.69 -1.74 -6.49
N VAL A 156 -4.87 -2.34 -7.31
CA VAL A 156 -5.27 -3.11 -8.50
C VAL A 156 -4.90 -4.56 -8.30
N ARG A 157 -5.90 -5.44 -8.28
CA ARG A 157 -5.66 -6.87 -8.13
C ARG A 157 -5.24 -7.51 -9.45
N GLU A 158 -4.42 -8.57 -9.38
CA GLU A 158 -3.88 -9.34 -10.50
C GLU A 158 -4.94 -9.87 -11.49
N SER A 159 -6.17 -10.04 -11.03
CA SER A 159 -7.29 -10.52 -11.85
C SER A 159 -7.97 -9.42 -12.70
N ASN A 160 -7.49 -8.17 -12.60
CA ASN A 160 -7.99 -7.11 -13.47
C ASN A 160 -7.35 -7.20 -14.87
N ASP A 161 -8.14 -6.90 -15.89
CA ASP A 161 -7.64 -6.70 -17.25
C ASP A 161 -6.95 -5.33 -17.36
N VAL A 162 -5.68 -5.33 -17.73
CA VAL A 162 -4.86 -4.12 -17.83
C VAL A 162 -5.44 -3.10 -18.83
N ASN A 163 -5.94 -3.57 -19.97
CA ASN A 163 -6.50 -2.66 -20.99
C ASN A 163 -7.75 -1.93 -20.46
N SER A 164 -8.55 -2.61 -19.65
CA SER A 164 -9.70 -1.98 -19.00
C SER A 164 -9.31 -0.92 -18.00
N LEU A 165 -8.15 -1.06 -17.35
CA LEU A 165 -7.62 -0.06 -16.42
C LEU A 165 -7.09 1.18 -17.15
N VAL A 166 -6.47 1.01 -18.32
CA VAL A 166 -6.08 2.15 -19.18
C VAL A 166 -7.31 3.00 -19.48
N THR A 167 -8.43 2.39 -19.84
CA THR A 167 -9.68 3.10 -20.09
C THR A 167 -10.16 3.88 -18.84
N VAL A 168 -10.02 3.32 -17.64
CA VAL A 168 -10.36 4.04 -16.40
C VAL A 168 -9.48 5.29 -16.26
N VAL A 169 -8.17 5.13 -16.42
CA VAL A 169 -7.20 6.24 -16.27
C VAL A 169 -7.46 7.35 -17.29
N GLU A 170 -7.71 7.00 -18.56
CA GLU A 170 -7.99 7.96 -19.65
C GLU A 170 -9.28 8.77 -19.45
N ASN A 171 -10.19 8.29 -18.62
CA ASN A 171 -11.46 8.95 -18.31
C ASN A 171 -11.49 9.63 -16.93
N LEU A 172 -10.32 9.74 -16.25
CA LEU A 172 -10.23 10.52 -15.03
C LEU A 172 -10.33 12.03 -15.34
N GLU A 173 -11.02 12.74 -14.48
CA GLU A 173 -11.27 14.18 -14.63
C GLU A 173 -10.22 15.01 -13.89
N GLY A 174 -9.81 16.13 -14.51
CA GLY A 174 -8.87 17.08 -13.91
C GLY A 174 -7.39 16.78 -14.24
N PRO A 175 -6.47 17.50 -13.62
CA PRO A 175 -5.03 17.34 -13.84
C PRO A 175 -4.49 16.14 -13.05
N VAL A 176 -4.71 14.94 -13.57
CA VAL A 176 -4.24 13.67 -12.98
C VAL A 176 -2.94 13.25 -13.63
N GLU A 177 -1.97 12.84 -12.83
CA GLU A 177 -0.71 12.27 -13.26
C GLU A 177 -0.54 10.89 -12.61
N VAL A 178 -0.33 9.86 -13.42
CA VAL A 178 0.02 8.52 -12.96
C VAL A 178 1.52 8.39 -12.93
N VAL A 179 2.07 8.08 -11.77
CA VAL A 179 3.51 8.01 -11.54
C VAL A 179 3.91 6.65 -10.96
N ALA A 180 5.19 6.28 -11.12
CA ALA A 180 5.75 5.11 -10.43
C ALA A 180 5.67 5.29 -8.91
N ILE A 181 5.62 4.15 -8.18
CA ILE A 181 5.37 4.18 -6.72
C ILE A 181 6.48 4.89 -5.94
N ASP A 182 7.72 4.81 -6.38
CA ASP A 182 8.83 5.52 -5.75
C ASP A 182 8.72 7.04 -5.93
N GLU A 183 8.32 7.50 -7.13
CA GLU A 183 8.06 8.91 -7.40
C GLU A 183 6.86 9.41 -6.61
N PHE A 184 5.78 8.62 -6.55
CA PHE A 184 4.61 8.90 -5.72
C PHE A 184 5.01 9.18 -4.25
N LEU A 185 5.83 8.31 -3.67
CA LEU A 185 6.27 8.46 -2.27
C LEU A 185 7.19 9.67 -2.09
N LYS A 186 8.11 9.94 -3.01
CA LYS A 186 8.97 11.14 -2.99
C LYS A 186 8.12 12.43 -3.05
N LEU A 187 7.11 12.45 -3.90
CA LEU A 187 6.18 13.59 -3.99
C LEU A 187 5.35 13.73 -2.72
N ALA A 188 4.82 12.63 -2.16
CA ALA A 188 4.07 12.62 -0.92
C ALA A 188 4.89 13.10 0.29
N ALA A 189 6.19 12.82 0.31
CA ALA A 189 7.12 13.31 1.31
C ALA A 189 7.38 14.81 1.17
N SER A 190 7.62 15.29 -0.05
CA SER A 190 8.00 16.69 -0.32
C SER A 190 6.83 17.67 -0.27
N LYS A 191 5.61 17.22 -0.57
CA LYS A 191 4.41 18.06 -0.70
C LYS A 191 3.27 17.53 0.19
N LYS A 192 3.54 17.36 1.51
CA LYS A 192 2.53 16.82 2.43
C LYS A 192 1.24 17.66 2.46
N THR A 193 0.17 17.15 1.89
CA THR A 193 -1.18 17.74 1.91
C THR A 193 -2.15 16.99 2.81
N TYR A 194 -1.82 15.76 3.20
CA TYR A 194 -2.60 14.88 4.05
C TYR A 194 -2.34 15.11 5.53
N LYS A 195 -3.31 14.73 6.37
CA LYS A 195 -3.18 14.76 7.83
C LYS A 195 -2.67 13.41 8.32
N THR A 196 -1.81 13.44 9.34
CA THR A 196 -1.45 12.24 10.10
C THR A 196 -2.70 11.65 10.75
N ARG A 197 -2.89 10.34 10.57
CA ARG A 197 -3.99 9.59 11.16
C ARG A 197 -3.55 8.15 11.45
N PHE A 198 -3.98 7.67 12.61
CA PHE A 198 -3.85 6.29 13.05
C PHE A 198 -5.22 5.77 13.48
N ARG A 199 -5.39 4.46 13.47
CA ARG A 199 -6.55 3.82 14.05
C ARG A 199 -6.71 4.21 15.52
N GLN A 200 -7.95 4.51 15.92
CA GLN A 200 -8.33 4.77 17.29
C GLN A 200 -9.08 3.55 17.85
N ALA A 201 -9.11 3.43 19.19
CA ALA A 201 -9.77 2.30 19.85
C ALA A 201 -11.30 2.29 19.60
N ASP A 202 -11.89 3.45 19.35
CA ASP A 202 -13.32 3.66 19.08
C ASP A 202 -13.65 3.72 17.58
N ASP A 203 -12.64 3.58 16.70
CA ASP A 203 -12.89 3.47 15.27
C ASP A 203 -13.69 2.18 14.96
N PRO A 204 -14.59 2.21 13.98
CA PRO A 204 -15.38 1.03 13.64
C PRO A 204 -14.47 -0.12 13.21
N VAL A 205 -14.81 -1.34 13.66
CA VAL A 205 -14.13 -2.58 13.26
C VAL A 205 -14.28 -2.82 11.76
N HIS A 206 -15.43 -2.44 11.20
CA HIS A 206 -15.71 -2.53 9.77
C HIS A 206 -15.64 -1.14 9.16
N PHE A 207 -14.68 -0.93 8.31
CA PHE A 207 -14.57 0.26 7.48
C PHE A 207 -14.82 -0.16 6.02
N LYS A 208 -15.99 0.22 5.51
CA LYS A 208 -16.24 0.16 4.07
C LYS A 208 -15.81 1.52 3.52
N GLY A 209 -14.57 1.59 3.04
CA GLY A 209 -14.22 2.62 2.07
C GLY A 209 -14.94 2.33 0.74
N TYR A 210 -14.83 3.26 -0.19
CA TYR A 210 -15.33 3.10 -1.55
C TYR A 210 -14.78 1.86 -2.25
#